data_aacb57186ae00657bbb1ee17d2746473
#
_entry.id   aacb57186ae00657bbb1ee17d2746473
#
_cell.length_a   1.000
_cell.length_b   1.000
_cell.length_c   1.000
_cell.angle_alpha   90.00
_cell.angle_beta   90.00
_cell.angle_gamma   90.00
#
_symmetry.space_group_name_H-M   'P 1'
#
loop_
_entity.id
_entity.type
_entity.pdbx_description
1 polymer ?
#
loop_
_entity_poly.entity_id
_entity_poly.type
_entity_poly.pdbx_seq_one_letter_code
_entity_poly.pdbx_strand_id
1 'polypeptide(L)'
;MDKQKRIQVISFQSLSANSGEGMARLGYYLSEQLHQRGLLNNFIVHSKGKFETPFPSKPVSIFSRYYLFLLNRLNKHLKIPSYKFRLLQEKLFDWFCQFRIQANTTHIFTTNAYLYRTFLKAKKSGITIILLPGTPEENYIYELVSEENKRLNITKVDAYTYRRRIDFFNKSVRLIDTVIGSLPPAYTSYSKAGYHPRVVKMLGHMKPDFKPIQLTQKEITETFTIGYLAHTVVLKGLQYLLEAWRILTNNANNKHMHLSIAGSIDETIKEYIDLHFKDLKQVTFTGPIKDAPAYMQSLDLFVVPSLIDGAPVTALEAAHYAVPVIITDHSGSGELLSRNESGCWVIPIRDAKAIADKIEWAYNHREETRQMGRNAKHNLDTYSMESFITEIADYLEHKA
;
A
#
# COMPACT_ATOMS: atom_id res chain seq x y z
N MET A 1 -31.10 -24.92 11.62
CA MET A 1 -30.84 -23.61 12.23
C MET A 1 -29.47 -23.13 11.76
N ASP A 2 -29.41 -22.18 10.86
CA ASP A 2 -28.14 -21.58 10.47
C ASP A 2 -27.50 -20.97 11.72
N LYS A 3 -26.30 -21.40 12.05
CA LYS A 3 -25.54 -20.82 13.16
C LYS A 3 -25.30 -19.34 12.84
N GLN A 4 -25.79 -18.46 13.70
CA GLN A 4 -25.52 -17.02 13.59
C GLN A 4 -24.02 -16.81 13.37
N LYS A 5 -23.66 -16.08 12.31
CA LYS A 5 -22.26 -15.77 12.01
C LYS A 5 -21.62 -15.00 13.15
N ARG A 6 -20.39 -15.37 13.50
CA ARG A 6 -19.57 -14.74 14.54
C ARG A 6 -18.18 -14.49 13.96
N ILE A 7 -17.92 -13.25 13.64
CA ILE A 7 -16.74 -12.83 12.87
C ILE A 7 -15.69 -12.27 13.81
N GLN A 8 -14.48 -12.81 13.76
CA GLN A 8 -13.31 -12.26 14.43
C GLN A 8 -12.45 -11.53 13.41
N VAL A 9 -12.20 -10.24 13.66
CA VAL A 9 -11.33 -9.42 12.80
C VAL A 9 -9.92 -9.40 13.40
N ILE A 10 -8.90 -9.61 12.56
CA ILE A 10 -7.49 -9.66 12.97
C ILE A 10 -6.68 -8.66 12.14
N SER A 11 -5.98 -7.74 12.79
CA SER A 11 -5.07 -6.80 12.17
C SER A 11 -3.68 -6.84 12.82
N PHE A 12 -2.63 -6.93 12.01
CA PHE A 12 -1.24 -6.93 12.50
C PHE A 12 -0.82 -5.58 13.10
N GLN A 13 -1.55 -4.52 12.84
CA GLN A 13 -1.17 -3.18 13.26
C GLN A 13 -1.57 -2.88 14.70
N SER A 14 -0.90 -1.91 15.32
CA SER A 14 -1.23 -1.40 16.65
C SER A 14 -2.22 -0.25 16.52
N LEU A 15 -3.24 -0.21 17.40
CA LEU A 15 -4.11 0.94 17.55
C LEU A 15 -3.41 2.00 18.41
N SER A 16 -3.48 3.24 18.00
CA SER A 16 -3.07 4.43 18.72
C SER A 16 -4.31 5.26 19.11
N ALA A 17 -4.15 6.53 19.41
CA ALA A 17 -5.27 7.45 19.70
C ALA A 17 -6.31 7.59 18.57
N ASN A 18 -6.00 7.08 17.38
CA ASN A 18 -6.86 7.08 16.19
C ASN A 18 -7.16 5.64 15.76
N SER A 19 -8.06 5.48 14.79
CA SER A 19 -8.41 4.19 14.17
C SER A 19 -7.22 3.47 13.50
N GLY A 20 -6.03 4.07 13.49
CA GLY A 20 -4.84 3.59 12.78
C GLY A 20 -4.71 4.21 11.39
N GLU A 21 -3.78 3.68 10.60
CA GLU A 21 -3.52 4.13 9.22
C GLU A 21 -3.68 2.97 8.23
N GLY A 22 -4.00 3.29 6.98
CA GLY A 22 -4.10 2.32 5.89
C GLY A 22 -5.01 1.14 6.24
N MET A 23 -4.48 -0.07 6.14
CA MET A 23 -5.26 -1.31 6.37
C MET A 23 -5.70 -1.51 7.83
N ALA A 24 -5.09 -0.83 8.83
CA ALA A 24 -5.60 -0.84 10.19
C ALA A 24 -6.94 -0.13 10.31
N ARG A 25 -7.11 0.96 9.57
CA ARG A 25 -8.38 1.68 9.51
C ARG A 25 -9.49 0.80 8.95
N LEU A 26 -9.21 0.00 7.92
CA LEU A 26 -10.18 -0.96 7.39
C LEU A 26 -10.64 -1.91 8.50
N GLY A 27 -9.70 -2.53 9.23
CA GLY A 27 -10.03 -3.42 10.35
C GLY A 27 -10.87 -2.75 11.42
N TYR A 28 -10.58 -1.49 11.74
CA TYR A 28 -11.33 -0.70 12.71
C TYR A 28 -12.76 -0.42 12.25
N TYR A 29 -12.96 0.23 11.10
CA TYR A 29 -14.29 0.62 10.62
C TYR A 29 -15.16 -0.60 10.25
N LEU A 30 -14.55 -1.65 9.71
CA LEU A 30 -15.27 -2.89 9.48
C LEU A 30 -15.72 -3.54 10.80
N SER A 31 -14.88 -3.52 11.84
CA SER A 31 -15.25 -4.03 13.18
C SER A 31 -16.40 -3.23 13.78
N GLU A 32 -16.42 -1.92 13.61
CA GLU A 32 -17.50 -1.05 14.04
C GLU A 32 -18.83 -1.43 13.38
N GLN A 33 -18.85 -1.54 12.04
CA GLN A 33 -20.05 -1.95 11.30
C GLN A 33 -20.50 -3.38 11.66
N LEU A 34 -19.58 -4.33 11.77
CA LEU A 34 -19.92 -5.69 12.19
C LEU A 34 -20.47 -5.74 13.63
N HIS A 35 -20.00 -4.85 14.50
CA HIS A 35 -20.53 -4.73 15.87
C HIS A 35 -21.97 -4.20 15.88
N GLN A 36 -22.26 -3.15 15.12
CA GLN A 36 -23.61 -2.60 14.96
C GLN A 36 -24.61 -3.63 14.40
N ARG A 37 -24.15 -4.56 13.58
CA ARG A 37 -24.95 -5.68 13.01
C ARG A 37 -25.03 -6.90 13.94
N GLY A 38 -24.36 -6.88 15.11
CA GLY A 38 -24.31 -8.02 16.03
C GLY A 38 -23.48 -9.21 15.55
N LEU A 39 -22.64 -9.01 14.54
CA LEU A 39 -21.83 -10.07 13.92
C LEU A 39 -20.40 -10.13 14.47
N LEU A 40 -19.89 -9.03 15.03
CA LEU A 40 -18.52 -8.97 15.55
C LEU A 40 -18.37 -9.83 16.80
N ASN A 41 -17.41 -10.75 16.76
CA ASN A 41 -17.00 -11.48 17.93
C ASN A 41 -15.93 -10.72 18.72
N ASN A 42 -14.86 -10.31 18.02
CA ASN A 42 -13.78 -9.52 18.61
C ASN A 42 -12.87 -8.92 17.54
N PHE A 43 -12.24 -7.81 17.84
CA PHE A 43 -11.15 -7.23 17.03
C PHE A 43 -9.81 -7.46 17.72
N ILE A 44 -8.92 -8.22 17.06
CA ILE A 44 -7.58 -8.53 17.57
C ILE A 44 -6.56 -7.65 16.85
N VAL A 45 -5.74 -6.96 17.64
CA VAL A 45 -4.68 -6.06 17.15
C VAL A 45 -3.34 -6.41 17.81
N HIS A 46 -2.24 -5.97 17.23
CA HIS A 46 -0.91 -6.23 17.78
C HIS A 46 -0.77 -5.61 19.18
N SER A 47 -1.07 -4.31 19.30
CA SER A 47 -1.20 -3.64 20.60
C SER A 47 -2.23 -2.52 20.53
N LYS A 48 -2.82 -2.14 21.62
CA LYS A 48 -3.77 -1.01 21.67
C LYS A 48 -3.47 0.02 22.77
N GLY A 49 -2.50 -0.24 23.62
CA GLY A 49 -2.17 0.65 24.75
C GLY A 49 -3.38 0.90 25.65
N LYS A 50 -3.67 2.19 25.91
CA LYS A 50 -4.85 2.66 26.65
C LYS A 50 -6.02 3.04 25.72
N PHE A 51 -5.89 2.81 24.41
CA PHE A 51 -6.94 3.19 23.46
C PHE A 51 -8.15 2.27 23.60
N GLU A 52 -9.33 2.86 23.82
CA GLU A 52 -10.60 2.16 23.92
C GLU A 52 -11.38 2.29 22.61
N THR A 53 -11.99 1.19 22.18
CA THR A 53 -12.83 1.14 20.98
C THR A 53 -14.31 1.03 21.42
N PRO A 54 -15.26 1.56 20.64
CA PRO A 54 -16.70 1.43 20.93
C PRO A 54 -17.23 0.00 20.76
N PHE A 55 -16.37 -0.97 20.42
CA PHE A 55 -16.67 -2.36 20.18
C PHE A 55 -15.62 -3.28 20.85
N PRO A 56 -15.91 -4.58 21.02
CA PRO A 56 -14.99 -5.52 21.64
C PRO A 56 -13.66 -5.60 20.88
N SER A 57 -12.56 -5.20 21.54
CA SER A 57 -11.22 -5.29 20.98
C SER A 57 -10.19 -5.73 22.02
N LYS A 58 -9.20 -6.50 21.59
CA LYS A 58 -8.13 -7.00 22.49
C LYS A 58 -6.77 -6.95 21.78
N PRO A 59 -5.70 -6.65 22.51
CA PRO A 59 -4.35 -6.87 21.99
C PRO A 59 -4.10 -8.38 21.87
N VAL A 60 -3.25 -8.76 20.93
CA VAL A 60 -2.84 -10.16 20.74
C VAL A 60 -2.22 -10.76 22.02
N SER A 61 -1.55 -9.96 22.84
CA SER A 61 -1.05 -10.29 24.17
C SER A 61 -1.15 -9.08 25.08
N ILE A 62 -1.41 -9.33 26.37
CA ILE A 62 -1.35 -8.27 27.41
C ILE A 62 0.06 -7.68 27.52
N PHE A 63 1.07 -8.47 27.16
CA PHE A 63 2.48 -8.06 27.15
C PHE A 63 2.95 -7.51 25.80
N SER A 64 2.07 -7.39 24.79
CA SER A 64 2.46 -7.00 23.42
C SER A 64 3.22 -5.67 23.37
N ARG A 65 2.81 -4.68 24.16
CA ARG A 65 3.50 -3.39 24.25
C ARG A 65 4.91 -3.52 24.83
N TYR A 66 5.10 -4.36 25.84
CA TYR A 66 6.39 -4.55 26.50
C TYR A 66 7.36 -5.33 25.61
N TYR A 67 6.93 -6.44 25.02
CA TYR A 67 7.83 -7.21 24.18
C TYR A 67 8.18 -6.46 22.88
N LEU A 68 7.24 -5.68 22.31
CA LEU A 68 7.54 -4.83 21.15
C LEU A 68 8.56 -3.73 21.51
N PHE A 69 8.38 -3.09 22.66
CA PHE A 69 9.35 -2.10 23.16
C PHE A 69 10.73 -2.75 23.35
N LEU A 70 10.77 -3.90 24.02
CA LEU A 70 12.01 -4.63 24.27
C LEU A 70 12.69 -5.09 22.96
N LEU A 71 11.92 -5.67 22.03
CA LEU A 71 12.42 -6.08 20.72
C LEU A 71 13.00 -4.90 19.95
N ASN A 72 12.29 -3.77 19.90
CA ASN A 72 12.78 -2.57 19.22
C ASN A 72 14.04 -2.01 19.87
N ARG A 73 14.11 -2.03 21.22
CA ARG A 73 15.30 -1.61 21.95
C ARG A 73 16.49 -2.53 21.69
N LEU A 74 16.29 -3.84 21.74
CA LEU A 74 17.32 -4.83 21.43
C LEU A 74 17.77 -4.70 19.98
N ASN A 75 16.86 -4.46 19.04
CA ASN A 75 17.21 -4.30 17.63
C ASN A 75 18.09 -3.07 17.36
N LYS A 76 17.99 -2.01 18.15
CA LYS A 76 18.92 -0.85 18.06
C LYS A 76 20.36 -1.25 18.33
N HIS A 77 20.59 -2.24 19.20
CA HIS A 77 21.93 -2.75 19.52
C HIS A 77 22.38 -3.88 18.57
N LEU A 78 21.48 -4.82 18.28
CA LEU A 78 21.76 -5.99 17.43
C LEU A 78 21.79 -5.68 15.93
N LYS A 79 21.26 -4.53 15.52
CA LYS A 79 21.21 -4.08 14.12
C LYS A 79 20.71 -5.17 13.15
N ILE A 80 19.69 -5.93 13.58
CA ILE A 80 19.08 -6.97 12.73
C ILE A 80 18.50 -6.28 11.48
N PRO A 81 18.78 -6.77 10.27
CA PRO A 81 18.19 -6.23 9.05
C PRO A 81 16.67 -6.15 9.13
N SER A 82 16.08 -5.06 8.64
CA SER A 82 14.65 -4.74 8.76
C SER A 82 13.74 -5.88 8.29
N TYR A 83 14.10 -6.55 7.19
CA TYR A 83 13.35 -7.68 6.64
C TYR A 83 13.35 -8.93 7.54
N LYS A 84 14.47 -9.21 8.24
CA LYS A 84 14.53 -10.31 9.22
C LYS A 84 13.74 -9.97 10.48
N PHE A 85 13.86 -8.72 10.92
CA PHE A 85 13.13 -8.21 12.08
C PHE A 85 11.62 -8.23 11.85
N ARG A 86 11.18 -7.83 10.66
CA ARG A 86 9.77 -7.90 10.25
C ARG A 86 9.22 -9.33 10.32
N LEU A 87 9.94 -10.32 9.76
CA LEU A 87 9.53 -11.71 9.84
C LEU A 87 9.44 -12.22 11.28
N LEU A 88 10.35 -11.79 12.16
CA LEU A 88 10.29 -12.12 13.59
C LEU A 88 9.01 -11.59 14.23
N GLN A 89 8.67 -10.33 13.98
CA GLN A 89 7.43 -9.71 14.48
C GLN A 89 6.18 -10.43 13.97
N GLU A 90 6.13 -10.78 12.69
CA GLU A 90 5.03 -11.52 12.07
C GLU A 90 4.84 -12.91 12.71
N LYS A 91 5.94 -13.66 12.93
CA LYS A 91 5.89 -14.96 13.59
C LYS A 91 5.45 -14.90 15.06
N LEU A 92 5.90 -13.89 15.79
CA LEU A 92 5.47 -13.68 17.18
C LEU A 92 3.99 -13.30 17.26
N PHE A 93 3.53 -12.43 16.37
CA PHE A 93 2.13 -12.07 16.28
C PHE A 93 1.26 -13.30 16.00
N ASP A 94 1.61 -14.10 15.01
CA ASP A 94 0.91 -15.35 14.68
C ASP A 94 0.90 -16.32 15.88
N TRP A 95 2.05 -16.46 16.58
CA TRP A 95 2.15 -17.35 17.74
C TRP A 95 1.19 -16.94 18.87
N PHE A 96 1.08 -15.66 19.17
CA PHE A 96 0.13 -15.17 20.17
C PHE A 96 -1.32 -15.21 19.68
N CYS A 97 -1.56 -14.89 18.40
CA CYS A 97 -2.88 -14.75 17.82
C CYS A 97 -3.68 -16.06 17.87
N GLN A 98 -3.04 -17.23 17.69
CA GLN A 98 -3.69 -18.53 17.76
C GLN A 98 -4.41 -18.78 19.12
N PHE A 99 -3.96 -18.16 20.22
CA PHE A 99 -4.58 -18.29 21.54
C PHE A 99 -5.75 -17.31 21.74
N ARG A 100 -5.99 -16.43 20.78
CA ARG A 100 -7.07 -15.44 20.82
C ARG A 100 -8.31 -15.83 20.01
N ILE A 101 -8.28 -16.97 19.34
CA ILE A 101 -9.46 -17.50 18.64
C ILE A 101 -10.49 -17.90 19.69
N GLN A 102 -11.69 -17.31 19.60
CA GLN A 102 -12.80 -17.59 20.50
C GLN A 102 -13.58 -18.84 20.04
N ALA A 103 -14.09 -19.60 20.99
CA ALA A 103 -14.73 -20.91 20.70
C ALA A 103 -15.97 -20.83 19.79
N ASN A 104 -16.68 -19.70 19.80
CA ASN A 104 -17.87 -19.46 18.99
C ASN A 104 -17.58 -18.75 17.66
N THR A 105 -16.31 -18.53 17.30
CA THR A 105 -15.94 -17.91 16.03
C THR A 105 -16.30 -18.83 14.87
N THR A 106 -17.00 -18.30 13.87
CA THR A 106 -17.33 -19.00 12.62
C THR A 106 -16.47 -18.53 11.45
N HIS A 107 -16.06 -17.24 11.47
CA HIS A 107 -15.28 -16.62 10.41
C HIS A 107 -14.14 -15.79 11.00
N ILE A 108 -12.98 -15.83 10.37
CA ILE A 108 -11.88 -14.91 10.59
C ILE A 108 -11.76 -14.00 9.36
N PHE A 109 -11.87 -12.70 9.56
CA PHE A 109 -11.49 -11.69 8.58
C PHE A 109 -10.13 -11.10 8.95
N THR A 110 -9.23 -11.00 7.99
CA THR A 110 -7.89 -10.43 8.23
C THR A 110 -7.36 -9.66 7.04
N THR A 111 -6.50 -8.68 7.33
CA THR A 111 -5.70 -7.97 6.31
C THR A 111 -4.26 -8.50 6.23
N ASN A 112 -3.93 -9.53 7.03
CA ASN A 112 -2.60 -10.10 7.15
C ASN A 112 -2.58 -11.59 6.77
N ALA A 113 -1.82 -11.93 5.74
CA ALA A 113 -1.67 -13.31 5.27
C ALA A 113 -0.65 -14.14 6.08
N TYR A 114 0.14 -13.52 6.97
CA TYR A 114 1.23 -14.17 7.70
C TYR A 114 0.76 -14.75 9.06
N LEU A 115 -0.28 -15.62 9.04
CA LEU A 115 -0.93 -16.17 10.25
C LEU A 115 -1.04 -17.69 10.20
N TYR A 116 0.04 -18.38 9.86
CA TYR A 116 0.03 -19.84 9.63
C TYR A 116 -0.53 -20.67 10.80
N ARG A 117 -0.04 -20.45 12.04
CA ARG A 117 -0.49 -21.18 13.23
C ARG A 117 -1.94 -20.86 13.57
N THR A 118 -2.30 -19.60 13.45
CA THR A 118 -3.67 -19.12 13.67
C THR A 118 -4.63 -19.73 12.66
N PHE A 119 -4.28 -19.71 11.39
CA PHE A 119 -5.10 -20.32 10.33
C PHE A 119 -5.20 -21.84 10.46
N LEU A 120 -4.09 -22.50 10.79
CA LEU A 120 -4.12 -23.95 11.01
C LEU A 120 -5.07 -24.35 12.16
N LYS A 121 -5.05 -23.58 13.26
CA LYS A 121 -5.98 -23.79 14.37
C LYS A 121 -7.43 -23.49 13.97
N ALA A 122 -7.66 -22.39 13.24
CA ALA A 122 -8.97 -22.03 12.72
C ALA A 122 -9.56 -23.13 11.83
N LYS A 123 -8.77 -23.67 10.89
CA LYS A 123 -9.19 -24.77 10.00
C LYS A 123 -9.56 -26.04 10.78
N LYS A 124 -8.80 -26.40 11.81
CA LYS A 124 -9.13 -27.53 12.69
C LYS A 124 -10.45 -27.35 13.44
N SER A 125 -10.90 -26.12 13.62
CA SER A 125 -12.17 -25.78 14.27
C SER A 125 -13.30 -25.50 13.27
N GLY A 126 -13.11 -25.73 11.97
CA GLY A 126 -14.11 -25.47 10.92
C GLY A 126 -14.39 -23.99 10.66
N ILE A 127 -13.46 -23.11 11.00
CA ILE A 127 -13.61 -21.65 10.82
C ILE A 127 -13.20 -21.27 9.39
N THR A 128 -14.05 -20.49 8.72
CA THR A 128 -13.77 -19.90 7.40
C THR A 128 -12.79 -18.73 7.53
N ILE A 129 -11.79 -18.66 6.64
CA ILE A 129 -10.74 -17.64 6.66
C ILE A 129 -10.88 -16.76 5.42
N ILE A 130 -11.03 -15.45 5.65
CA ILE A 130 -11.22 -14.45 4.61
C ILE A 130 -10.09 -13.42 4.74
N LEU A 131 -9.34 -13.26 3.66
CA LEU A 131 -8.25 -12.29 3.54
C LEU A 131 -8.68 -11.13 2.64
N LEU A 132 -8.45 -9.90 3.09
CA LEU A 132 -8.42 -8.71 2.23
C LEU A 132 -6.99 -8.14 2.28
N PRO A 133 -6.14 -8.48 1.30
CA PRO A 133 -4.75 -8.03 1.30
C PRO A 133 -4.62 -6.57 0.91
N GLY A 134 -3.70 -5.86 1.55
CA GLY A 134 -3.31 -4.49 1.16
C GLY A 134 -2.29 -4.45 0.02
N THR A 135 -1.79 -5.61 -0.41
CA THR A 135 -0.77 -5.77 -1.44
C THR A 135 -1.18 -6.85 -2.43
N PRO A 136 -0.66 -6.85 -3.66
CA PRO A 136 -0.70 -8.01 -4.53
C PRO A 136 -0.11 -9.26 -3.88
N GLU A 137 -0.26 -10.39 -4.53
CA GLU A 137 0.19 -11.69 -4.05
C GLU A 137 1.72 -11.72 -3.89
N GLU A 138 2.20 -12.23 -2.77
CA GLU A 138 3.60 -12.07 -2.36
C GLU A 138 4.60 -12.86 -3.22
N ASN A 139 4.22 -14.01 -3.81
CA ASN A 139 5.12 -14.68 -4.77
C ASN A 139 5.23 -13.88 -6.06
N TYR A 140 4.13 -13.27 -6.50
CA TYR A 140 4.16 -12.39 -7.67
C TYR A 140 5.08 -11.17 -7.44
N ILE A 141 4.99 -10.55 -6.25
CA ILE A 141 5.91 -9.46 -5.87
C ILE A 141 7.35 -9.97 -5.83
N TYR A 142 7.58 -11.13 -5.22
CA TYR A 142 8.92 -11.72 -5.09
C TYR A 142 9.56 -11.98 -6.47
N GLU A 143 8.82 -12.57 -7.39
CA GLU A 143 9.28 -12.87 -8.75
C GLU A 143 9.63 -11.56 -9.48
N LEU A 144 8.69 -10.60 -9.49
CA LEU A 144 8.85 -9.32 -10.17
C LEU A 144 10.08 -8.52 -9.68
N VAL A 145 10.27 -8.45 -8.35
CA VAL A 145 11.41 -7.73 -7.75
C VAL A 145 12.71 -8.51 -7.92
N SER A 146 12.67 -9.85 -7.86
CA SER A 146 13.87 -10.68 -8.08
C SER A 146 14.38 -10.59 -9.52
N GLU A 147 13.48 -10.55 -10.50
CA GLU A 147 13.83 -10.30 -11.91
C GLU A 147 14.46 -8.92 -12.08
N GLU A 148 13.88 -7.91 -11.45
CA GLU A 148 14.39 -6.55 -11.51
C GLU A 148 15.77 -6.43 -10.84
N ASN A 149 15.95 -7.00 -9.67
CA ASN A 149 17.25 -7.06 -9.01
C ASN A 149 18.32 -7.71 -9.89
N LYS A 150 17.96 -8.80 -10.59
CA LYS A 150 18.86 -9.45 -11.56
C LYS A 150 19.20 -8.53 -12.73
N ARG A 151 18.22 -7.79 -13.29
CA ARG A 151 18.44 -6.81 -14.36
C ARG A 151 19.40 -5.69 -13.96
N LEU A 152 19.28 -5.23 -12.70
CA LEU A 152 20.07 -4.14 -12.12
C LEU A 152 21.40 -4.61 -11.48
N ASN A 153 21.71 -5.91 -11.49
CA ASN A 153 22.83 -6.51 -10.77
C ASN A 153 22.81 -6.22 -9.25
N ILE A 154 21.63 -6.09 -8.65
CA ILE A 154 21.46 -5.88 -7.21
C ILE A 154 21.47 -7.23 -6.49
N THR A 155 22.42 -7.42 -5.57
CA THR A 155 22.57 -8.64 -4.78
C THR A 155 22.05 -8.51 -3.35
N LYS A 156 21.80 -7.30 -2.88
CA LYS A 156 21.28 -7.02 -1.54
C LYS A 156 19.83 -7.50 -1.42
N VAL A 157 19.51 -8.13 -0.29
CA VAL A 157 18.17 -8.68 0.01
C VAL A 157 17.34 -7.63 0.76
N ASP A 158 16.10 -7.46 0.36
CA ASP A 158 15.10 -6.64 1.01
C ASP A 158 13.91 -7.47 1.54
N ALA A 159 12.85 -6.80 1.99
CA ALA A 159 11.66 -7.48 2.51
C ALA A 159 10.88 -8.26 1.46
N TYR A 160 10.99 -7.88 0.19
CA TYR A 160 10.26 -8.48 -0.94
C TYR A 160 11.01 -9.66 -1.54
N THR A 161 12.33 -9.72 -1.40
CA THR A 161 13.20 -10.78 -1.91
C THR A 161 13.71 -11.73 -0.81
N TYR A 162 13.25 -11.58 0.44
CA TYR A 162 13.65 -12.44 1.55
C TYR A 162 12.90 -13.78 1.52
N ARG A 163 13.51 -14.82 0.98
CA ARG A 163 12.94 -16.16 0.75
C ARG A 163 12.23 -16.75 1.97
N ARG A 164 12.79 -16.64 3.17
CA ARG A 164 12.16 -17.20 4.40
C ARG A 164 10.82 -16.54 4.74
N ARG A 165 10.59 -15.29 4.33
CA ARG A 165 9.32 -14.60 4.50
C ARG A 165 8.29 -15.14 3.51
N ILE A 166 8.70 -15.36 2.26
CA ILE A 166 7.87 -15.97 1.23
C ILE A 166 7.48 -17.42 1.60
N ASP A 167 8.42 -18.21 2.13
CA ASP A 167 8.12 -19.57 2.61
C ASP A 167 7.09 -19.56 3.76
N PHE A 168 7.13 -18.55 4.63
CA PHE A 168 6.14 -18.40 5.69
C PHE A 168 4.78 -18.00 5.13
N PHE A 169 4.74 -17.07 4.18
CA PHE A 169 3.53 -16.70 3.43
C PHE A 169 2.91 -17.93 2.75
N ASN A 170 3.69 -18.73 2.02
CA ASN A 170 3.21 -19.89 1.28
C ASN A 170 2.58 -20.97 2.15
N LYS A 171 3.03 -21.13 3.41
CA LYS A 171 2.39 -22.00 4.39
C LYS A 171 1.03 -21.46 4.83
N SER A 172 0.91 -20.16 5.00
CA SER A 172 -0.27 -19.47 5.50
C SER A 172 -1.37 -19.37 4.44
N VAL A 173 -1.02 -18.89 3.25
CA VAL A 173 -1.98 -18.48 2.23
C VAL A 173 -2.81 -19.66 1.69
N ARG A 174 -2.25 -20.86 1.70
CA ARG A 174 -2.94 -22.10 1.30
C ARG A 174 -4.09 -22.51 2.23
N LEU A 175 -4.18 -21.90 3.41
CA LEU A 175 -5.24 -22.13 4.39
C LEU A 175 -6.40 -21.14 4.25
N ILE A 176 -6.25 -20.13 3.40
CA ILE A 176 -7.27 -19.10 3.18
C ILE A 176 -8.35 -19.62 2.23
N ASP A 177 -9.61 -19.44 2.63
CA ASP A 177 -10.77 -19.88 1.84
C ASP A 177 -11.15 -18.84 0.78
N THR A 178 -11.13 -17.56 1.15
CA THR A 178 -11.55 -16.47 0.27
C THR A 178 -10.59 -15.29 0.37
N VAL A 179 -10.27 -14.73 -0.79
CA VAL A 179 -9.53 -13.47 -0.91
C VAL A 179 -10.47 -12.42 -1.50
N ILE A 180 -10.60 -11.28 -0.82
CA ILE A 180 -11.28 -10.10 -1.37
C ILE A 180 -10.21 -9.24 -2.06
N GLY A 181 -10.23 -9.25 -3.39
CA GLY A 181 -9.34 -8.43 -4.22
C GLY A 181 -9.89 -7.02 -4.35
N SER A 182 -9.47 -6.12 -3.45
CA SER A 182 -9.96 -4.75 -3.37
C SER A 182 -9.27 -3.79 -4.36
N LEU A 183 -8.13 -4.20 -4.91
CA LEU A 183 -7.32 -3.43 -5.85
C LEU A 183 -7.06 -4.26 -7.10
N PRO A 184 -7.04 -3.68 -8.32
CA PRO A 184 -6.83 -4.44 -9.55
C PRO A 184 -5.59 -5.34 -9.53
N PRO A 185 -4.39 -4.88 -9.09
CA PRO A 185 -3.22 -5.75 -9.02
C PRO A 185 -3.36 -6.88 -8.00
N ALA A 186 -4.02 -6.65 -6.86
CA ALA A 186 -4.28 -7.69 -5.86
C ALA A 186 -5.27 -8.73 -6.41
N TYR A 187 -6.41 -8.29 -6.96
CA TYR A 187 -7.37 -9.18 -7.58
C TYR A 187 -6.72 -10.06 -8.65
N THR A 188 -5.96 -9.44 -9.57
CA THR A 188 -5.35 -10.16 -10.71
C THR A 188 -4.31 -11.16 -10.23
N SER A 189 -3.42 -10.80 -9.31
CA SER A 189 -2.34 -11.67 -8.84
C SER A 189 -2.87 -12.85 -8.02
N TYR A 190 -3.82 -12.62 -7.12
CA TYR A 190 -4.44 -13.72 -6.35
C TYR A 190 -5.30 -14.64 -7.23
N SER A 191 -5.98 -14.12 -8.25
CA SER A 191 -6.75 -14.94 -9.19
C SER A 191 -5.88 -15.88 -10.03
N LYS A 192 -4.62 -15.49 -10.25
CA LYS A 192 -3.64 -16.30 -10.99
C LYS A 192 -2.77 -17.19 -10.09
N ALA A 193 -2.94 -17.08 -8.77
CA ALA A 193 -2.12 -17.81 -7.81
C ALA A 193 -2.38 -19.34 -7.88
N GLY A 194 -1.33 -20.14 -7.84
CA GLY A 194 -1.39 -21.60 -8.00
C GLY A 194 -2.02 -22.37 -6.85
N TYR A 195 -2.45 -21.71 -5.76
CA TYR A 195 -3.17 -22.34 -4.64
C TYR A 195 -4.70 -22.14 -4.72
N HIS A 196 -5.18 -21.44 -5.74
CA HIS A 196 -6.59 -21.31 -6.12
C HIS A 196 -7.58 -20.99 -4.98
N PRO A 197 -7.42 -19.91 -4.22
CA PRO A 197 -8.44 -19.47 -3.29
C PRO A 197 -9.65 -18.96 -4.07
N ARG A 198 -10.84 -18.94 -3.46
CA ARG A 198 -11.95 -18.19 -4.02
C ARG A 198 -11.58 -16.70 -4.01
N VAL A 199 -11.50 -16.05 -5.17
CA VAL A 199 -11.20 -14.61 -5.26
C VAL A 199 -12.46 -13.84 -5.62
N VAL A 200 -12.82 -12.89 -4.77
CA VAL A 200 -13.97 -12.01 -4.95
C VAL A 200 -13.47 -10.63 -5.32
N LYS A 201 -13.90 -10.09 -6.45
CA LYS A 201 -13.58 -8.73 -6.87
C LYS A 201 -14.50 -7.74 -6.17
N MET A 202 -13.92 -6.85 -5.37
CA MET A 202 -14.63 -5.81 -4.64
C MET A 202 -13.74 -4.59 -4.55
N LEU A 203 -13.79 -3.74 -5.57
CA LEU A 203 -12.85 -2.63 -5.73
C LEU A 203 -13.14 -1.51 -4.75
N GLY A 204 -12.11 -1.12 -4.01
CA GLY A 204 -12.19 0.00 -3.08
C GLY A 204 -10.86 0.34 -2.42
N HIS A 205 -10.81 1.53 -1.85
CA HIS A 205 -9.58 2.14 -1.34
C HIS A 205 -9.76 2.62 0.10
N MET A 206 -8.69 2.50 0.88
CA MET A 206 -8.57 3.15 2.19
C MET A 206 -7.86 4.49 2.00
N LYS A 207 -8.64 5.57 1.81
CA LYS A 207 -8.06 6.91 1.68
C LYS A 207 -7.72 7.50 3.05
N PRO A 208 -6.66 8.34 3.15
CA PRO A 208 -6.39 9.12 4.35
C PRO A 208 -7.54 10.09 4.69
N ASP A 209 -7.59 10.55 5.96
CA ASP A 209 -8.48 11.63 6.36
C ASP A 209 -7.89 12.97 5.91
N PHE A 210 -8.13 13.30 4.66
CA PHE A 210 -7.71 14.58 4.12
C PHE A 210 -8.51 15.72 4.75
N LYS A 211 -7.80 16.74 5.22
CA LYS A 211 -8.46 17.99 5.64
C LYS A 211 -8.96 18.72 4.41
N PRO A 212 -10.18 19.31 4.46
CA PRO A 212 -10.65 20.15 3.38
C PRO A 212 -9.64 21.24 3.07
N ILE A 213 -9.35 21.45 1.80
CA ILE A 213 -8.45 22.49 1.32
C ILE A 213 -9.16 23.39 0.33
N GLN A 214 -8.86 24.68 0.37
CA GLN A 214 -9.17 25.58 -0.74
C GLN A 214 -8.00 25.52 -1.71
N LEU A 215 -8.27 25.08 -2.94
CA LEU A 215 -7.28 25.12 -4.00
C LEU A 215 -7.04 26.58 -4.39
N THR A 216 -5.85 27.08 -4.13
CA THR A 216 -5.37 28.30 -4.76
C THR A 216 -4.94 27.96 -6.18
N GLN A 217 -5.38 28.75 -7.14
CA GLN A 217 -4.92 28.56 -8.53
C GLN A 217 -3.42 28.85 -8.58
N LYS A 218 -2.62 27.80 -8.78
CA LYS A 218 -1.17 27.95 -8.95
C LYS A 218 -0.93 28.66 -10.28
N GLU A 219 -0.19 29.77 -10.27
CA GLU A 219 0.23 30.44 -11.50
C GLU A 219 1.13 29.52 -12.35
N ILE A 220 1.06 29.67 -13.66
CA ILE A 220 1.98 28.99 -14.58
C ILE A 220 3.32 29.68 -14.45
N THR A 221 4.25 29.03 -13.78
CA THR A 221 5.63 29.47 -13.68
C THR A 221 6.43 29.02 -14.90
N GLU A 222 7.58 29.64 -15.15
CA GLU A 222 8.47 29.21 -16.24
C GLU A 222 8.94 27.75 -16.01
N THR A 223 9.25 27.39 -14.77
CA THR A 223 9.68 26.04 -14.41
C THR A 223 8.50 25.09 -14.25
N PHE A 224 8.58 23.92 -14.86
CA PHE A 224 7.64 22.79 -14.68
C PHE A 224 8.25 21.74 -13.76
N THR A 225 7.68 21.58 -12.58
CA THR A 225 8.25 20.73 -11.54
C THR A 225 7.53 19.38 -11.49
N ILE A 226 8.29 18.33 -11.75
CA ILE A 226 7.84 16.92 -11.65
C ILE A 226 8.27 16.37 -10.29
N GLY A 227 7.35 15.74 -9.57
CA GLY A 227 7.60 15.17 -8.24
C GLY A 227 7.58 13.66 -8.18
N TYR A 228 8.39 13.13 -7.27
CA TYR A 228 8.36 11.75 -6.80
C TYR A 228 8.53 11.73 -5.29
N LEU A 229 7.74 10.92 -4.57
CA LEU A 229 7.83 10.81 -3.10
C LEU A 229 7.63 9.35 -2.66
N ALA A 230 8.68 8.75 -2.11
CA ALA A 230 8.62 7.40 -1.53
C ALA A 230 9.78 7.11 -0.56
N HIS A 231 9.61 6.07 0.26
CA HIS A 231 10.76 5.29 0.71
C HIS A 231 11.17 4.38 -0.44
N THR A 232 12.22 4.78 -1.14
CA THR A 232 12.63 4.18 -2.41
C THR A 232 13.35 2.86 -2.19
N VAL A 233 12.68 1.78 -2.55
CA VAL A 233 13.21 0.44 -2.78
C VAL A 233 13.07 0.10 -4.26
N VAL A 234 13.68 -0.97 -4.74
CA VAL A 234 13.60 -1.39 -6.17
C VAL A 234 12.17 -1.40 -6.71
N LEU A 235 11.25 -1.92 -5.91
CA LEU A 235 9.82 -2.01 -6.22
C LEU A 235 9.17 -0.65 -6.56
N LYS A 236 9.69 0.47 -6.03
CA LYS A 236 9.13 1.82 -6.24
C LYS A 236 9.48 2.44 -7.60
N GLY A 237 10.34 1.79 -8.37
CA GLY A 237 10.55 2.10 -9.78
C GLY A 237 11.27 3.43 -10.08
N LEU A 238 11.94 4.06 -9.10
CA LEU A 238 12.65 5.33 -9.31
C LEU A 238 13.66 5.22 -10.48
N GLN A 239 14.27 4.07 -10.70
CA GLN A 239 15.20 3.82 -11.80
C GLN A 239 14.57 4.13 -13.15
N TYR A 240 13.30 3.81 -13.35
CA TYR A 240 12.58 4.09 -14.62
C TYR A 240 12.26 5.57 -14.79
N LEU A 241 11.96 6.28 -13.70
CA LEU A 241 11.79 7.73 -13.76
C LEU A 241 13.11 8.44 -14.09
N LEU A 242 14.23 7.96 -13.54
CA LEU A 242 15.55 8.52 -13.84
C LEU A 242 16.00 8.19 -15.27
N GLU A 243 15.69 6.98 -15.77
CA GLU A 243 15.88 6.63 -17.19
C GLU A 243 15.04 7.55 -18.11
N ALA A 244 13.77 7.78 -17.76
CA ALA A 244 12.89 8.70 -18.48
C ALA A 244 13.42 10.14 -18.45
N TRP A 245 13.94 10.57 -17.30
CA TRP A 245 14.53 11.90 -17.15
C TRP A 245 15.75 12.10 -18.05
N ARG A 246 16.58 11.07 -18.20
CA ARG A 246 17.72 11.10 -19.15
C ARG A 246 17.26 11.27 -20.60
N ILE A 247 16.16 10.61 -20.99
CA ILE A 247 15.56 10.78 -22.32
C ILE A 247 15.13 12.24 -22.52
N LEU A 248 14.42 12.80 -21.54
CA LEU A 248 13.89 14.18 -21.61
C LEU A 248 14.98 15.25 -21.65
N THR A 249 16.04 15.11 -20.83
CA THR A 249 17.11 16.10 -20.74
C THR A 249 18.07 16.11 -21.96
N ASN A 250 18.00 15.12 -22.82
CA ASN A 250 18.69 15.13 -24.10
C ASN A 250 18.01 16.07 -25.13
N ASN A 251 16.77 16.53 -24.87
CA ASN A 251 16.08 17.49 -25.72
C ASN A 251 16.25 18.92 -25.13
N ALA A 252 16.88 19.82 -25.90
CA ALA A 252 17.12 21.21 -25.50
C ALA A 252 15.84 22.01 -25.21
N ASN A 253 14.69 21.61 -25.73
CA ASN A 253 13.39 22.26 -25.50
C ASN A 253 12.90 22.05 -24.06
N ASN A 254 13.44 21.08 -23.34
CA ASN A 254 13.02 20.68 -21.99
C ASN A 254 13.83 21.38 -20.87
N LYS A 255 14.53 22.47 -21.17
CA LYS A 255 15.43 23.18 -20.25
C LYS A 255 14.73 23.77 -19.00
N HIS A 256 13.42 24.00 -19.05
CA HIS A 256 12.61 24.53 -17.94
C HIS A 256 11.88 23.43 -17.13
N MET A 257 12.17 22.17 -17.35
CA MET A 257 11.71 21.11 -16.50
C MET A 257 12.64 20.91 -15.31
N HIS A 258 12.08 20.52 -14.16
CA HIS A 258 12.81 20.17 -12.95
C HIS A 258 12.24 18.91 -12.31
N LEU A 259 13.09 17.94 -11.98
CA LEU A 259 12.69 16.71 -11.26
C LEU A 259 13.05 16.83 -9.78
N SER A 260 12.04 16.76 -8.93
CA SER A 260 12.16 16.75 -7.48
C SER A 260 11.91 15.35 -6.92
N ILE A 261 12.92 14.76 -6.29
CA ILE A 261 12.86 13.42 -5.70
C ILE A 261 12.91 13.53 -4.20
N ALA A 262 11.79 13.23 -3.54
CA ALA A 262 11.66 13.28 -2.09
C ALA A 262 11.55 11.88 -1.47
N GLY A 263 11.91 11.80 -0.19
CA GLY A 263 11.92 10.57 0.58
C GLY A 263 13.31 9.97 0.75
N SER A 264 13.36 8.84 1.45
CA SER A 264 14.63 8.10 1.68
C SER A 264 14.88 7.10 0.57
N ILE A 265 16.14 6.89 0.25
CA ILE A 265 16.58 5.86 -0.70
C ILE A 265 17.18 4.71 0.11
N ASP A 266 16.63 3.51 -0.06
CA ASP A 266 17.11 2.31 0.61
C ASP A 266 18.49 1.88 0.09
N GLU A 267 19.31 1.34 0.98
CA GLU A 267 20.68 0.88 0.66
C GLU A 267 20.71 -0.19 -0.44
N THR A 268 19.61 -0.89 -0.67
CA THR A 268 19.51 -1.93 -1.71
C THR A 268 19.61 -1.38 -3.11
N ILE A 269 19.07 -0.17 -3.36
CA ILE A 269 19.07 0.46 -4.68
C ILE A 269 19.99 1.70 -4.77
N LYS A 270 20.41 2.23 -3.63
CA LYS A 270 21.17 3.49 -3.58
C LYS A 270 22.44 3.44 -4.43
N GLU A 271 23.22 2.38 -4.31
CA GLU A 271 24.47 2.20 -5.05
C GLU A 271 24.24 2.22 -6.57
N TYR A 272 23.17 1.57 -7.04
CA TYR A 272 22.79 1.58 -8.44
C TYR A 272 22.43 3.00 -8.92
N ILE A 273 21.65 3.74 -8.13
CA ILE A 273 21.28 5.13 -8.46
C ILE A 273 22.50 6.03 -8.50
N ASP A 274 23.35 5.97 -7.49
CA ASP A 274 24.56 6.79 -7.39
C ASP A 274 25.55 6.51 -8.55
N LEU A 275 25.62 5.25 -9.00
CA LEU A 275 26.51 4.87 -10.11
C LEU A 275 25.97 5.33 -11.47
N HIS A 276 24.67 5.18 -11.70
CA HIS A 276 24.10 5.35 -13.06
C HIS A 276 23.47 6.70 -13.30
N PHE A 277 23.15 7.50 -12.30
CA PHE A 277 22.31 8.71 -12.44
C PHE A 277 22.88 9.98 -11.77
N LYS A 278 24.11 9.94 -11.29
CA LYS A 278 24.77 11.12 -10.66
C LYS A 278 25.02 12.30 -11.61
N ASP A 279 25.04 12.01 -12.91
CA ASP A 279 25.32 12.96 -13.98
C ASP A 279 24.08 13.72 -14.48
N LEU A 280 22.88 13.31 -14.02
CA LEU A 280 21.63 13.93 -14.44
C LEU A 280 21.55 15.39 -13.99
N LYS A 281 21.12 16.25 -14.90
CA LYS A 281 20.91 17.68 -14.65
C LYS A 281 19.44 17.95 -14.29
N GLN A 282 19.19 19.10 -13.66
CA GLN A 282 17.84 19.55 -13.29
C GLN A 282 17.08 18.54 -12.39
N VAL A 283 17.83 17.81 -11.55
CA VAL A 283 17.30 16.86 -10.55
C VAL A 283 17.72 17.29 -9.16
N THR A 284 16.78 17.31 -8.23
CA THR A 284 17.05 17.53 -6.82
C THR A 284 16.61 16.33 -6.00
N PHE A 285 17.53 15.74 -5.26
CA PHE A 285 17.26 14.75 -4.23
C PHE A 285 17.10 15.47 -2.88
N THR A 286 15.85 15.67 -2.43
CA THR A 286 15.56 16.42 -1.21
C THR A 286 15.78 15.61 0.07
N GLY A 287 15.86 14.29 -0.04
CA GLY A 287 15.79 13.39 1.12
C GLY A 287 14.42 13.40 1.79
N PRO A 288 14.32 12.91 3.03
CA PRO A 288 13.07 12.89 3.77
C PRO A 288 12.51 14.29 3.98
N ILE A 289 11.25 14.49 3.62
CA ILE A 289 10.54 15.78 3.80
C ILE A 289 9.71 15.77 5.07
N LYS A 290 9.50 16.93 5.68
CA LYS A 290 8.67 17.10 6.88
C LYS A 290 7.25 17.55 6.56
N ASP A 291 7.08 18.23 5.44
CA ASP A 291 5.82 18.83 5.00
C ASP A 291 5.45 18.28 3.61
N ALA A 292 4.78 17.13 3.60
CA ALA A 292 4.29 16.51 2.37
C ALA A 292 3.20 17.37 1.69
N PRO A 293 2.26 18.02 2.39
CA PRO A 293 1.35 18.99 1.82
C PRO A 293 2.04 20.09 1.02
N ALA A 294 3.00 20.78 1.61
CA ALA A 294 3.74 21.85 0.91
C ALA A 294 4.51 21.32 -0.31
N TYR A 295 5.12 20.13 -0.16
CA TYR A 295 5.78 19.46 -1.28
C TYR A 295 4.80 19.19 -2.43
N MET A 296 3.66 18.55 -2.17
CA MET A 296 2.68 18.24 -3.21
C MET A 296 2.17 19.52 -3.91
N GLN A 297 1.87 20.57 -3.18
CA GLN A 297 1.42 21.85 -3.75
C GLN A 297 2.48 22.54 -4.62
N SER A 298 3.76 22.25 -4.41
CA SER A 298 4.84 22.82 -5.24
C SER A 298 4.95 22.18 -6.63
N LEU A 299 4.33 21.01 -6.84
CA LEU A 299 4.47 20.22 -8.05
C LEU A 299 3.48 20.64 -9.15
N ASP A 300 3.86 20.40 -10.40
CA ASP A 300 3.00 20.51 -11.58
C ASP A 300 2.55 19.13 -12.07
N LEU A 301 3.30 18.09 -11.72
CA LEU A 301 3.03 16.70 -12.07
C LEU A 301 3.64 15.77 -11.02
N PHE A 302 2.97 14.68 -10.70
CA PHE A 302 3.48 13.66 -9.79
C PHE A 302 3.62 12.30 -10.50
N VAL A 303 4.71 11.56 -10.25
CA VAL A 303 4.98 10.28 -10.91
C VAL A 303 5.10 9.16 -9.90
N VAL A 304 4.36 8.07 -10.14
CA VAL A 304 4.39 6.81 -9.37
C VAL A 304 4.80 5.67 -10.29
N PRO A 305 6.10 5.49 -10.54
CA PRO A 305 6.61 4.54 -11.53
C PRO A 305 6.78 3.13 -10.97
N SER A 306 6.03 2.79 -9.92
CA SER A 306 6.19 1.55 -9.17
C SER A 306 6.03 0.31 -10.06
N LEU A 307 6.92 -0.68 -9.90
CA LEU A 307 6.77 -2.00 -10.52
C LEU A 307 5.53 -2.70 -10.01
N ILE A 308 5.21 -2.48 -8.74
CA ILE A 308 3.97 -2.95 -8.13
C ILE A 308 3.70 -2.15 -6.84
N ASP A 309 2.46 -1.71 -6.68
CA ASP A 309 2.01 -1.04 -5.46
C ASP A 309 0.52 -1.31 -5.25
N GLY A 310 0.12 -1.76 -4.07
CA GLY A 310 -1.29 -2.03 -3.79
C GLY A 310 -2.12 -0.75 -3.95
N ALA A 311 -1.85 0.24 -3.11
CA ALA A 311 -2.54 1.53 -3.13
C ALA A 311 -1.56 2.63 -2.70
N PRO A 312 -0.76 3.18 -3.63
CA PRO A 312 0.17 4.26 -3.30
C PRO A 312 -0.58 5.48 -2.76
N VAL A 313 -0.45 5.72 -1.45
CA VAL A 313 -1.10 6.84 -0.75
C VAL A 313 -0.63 8.17 -1.33
N THR A 314 0.63 8.26 -1.73
CA THR A 314 1.20 9.48 -2.33
C THR A 314 0.50 9.91 -3.63
N ALA A 315 -0.05 8.96 -4.41
CA ALA A 315 -0.90 9.29 -5.55
C ALA A 315 -2.23 9.93 -5.13
N LEU A 316 -2.83 9.46 -4.02
CA LEU A 316 -4.04 10.06 -3.47
C LEU A 316 -3.75 11.42 -2.83
N GLU A 317 -2.58 11.58 -2.21
CA GLU A 317 -2.11 12.89 -1.70
C GLU A 317 -1.93 13.90 -2.83
N ALA A 318 -1.28 13.52 -3.94
CA ALA A 318 -1.16 14.36 -5.12
C ALA A 318 -2.54 14.78 -5.67
N ALA A 319 -3.44 13.82 -5.84
CA ALA A 319 -4.81 14.06 -6.30
C ALA A 319 -5.58 15.00 -5.35
N HIS A 320 -5.40 14.86 -4.02
CA HIS A 320 -6.02 15.76 -3.05
C HIS A 320 -5.64 17.23 -3.28
N TYR A 321 -4.41 17.50 -3.70
CA TYR A 321 -3.93 18.82 -4.07
C TYR A 321 -4.15 19.17 -5.55
N ALA A 322 -4.98 18.41 -6.26
CA ALA A 322 -5.23 18.55 -7.70
C ALA A 322 -3.94 18.51 -8.55
N VAL A 323 -2.90 17.81 -8.09
CA VAL A 323 -1.71 17.53 -8.86
C VAL A 323 -1.98 16.30 -9.74
N PRO A 324 -1.84 16.41 -11.08
CA PRO A 324 -2.04 15.29 -11.99
C PRO A 324 -0.99 14.20 -11.76
N VAL A 325 -1.36 12.94 -12.05
CA VAL A 325 -0.53 11.78 -11.71
C VAL A 325 -0.25 10.93 -12.95
N ILE A 326 1.01 10.57 -13.15
CA ILE A 326 1.41 9.43 -13.98
C ILE A 326 1.61 8.24 -13.05
N ILE A 327 0.95 7.13 -13.33
CA ILE A 327 0.95 5.94 -12.47
C ILE A 327 1.02 4.68 -13.31
N THR A 328 1.67 3.63 -12.81
CA THR A 328 1.74 2.36 -13.53
C THR A 328 0.45 1.54 -13.39
N ASP A 329 0.17 0.67 -14.37
CA ASP A 329 -0.94 -0.28 -14.39
C ASP A 329 -0.88 -1.34 -13.26
N HIS A 330 0.28 -1.48 -12.61
CA HIS A 330 0.49 -2.30 -11.42
C HIS A 330 0.31 -1.54 -10.11
N SER A 331 -0.19 -0.32 -10.15
CA SER A 331 -0.48 0.52 -8.97
C SER A 331 -1.99 0.73 -8.81
N GLY A 332 -2.54 0.23 -7.69
CA GLY A 332 -4.00 0.15 -7.52
C GLY A 332 -4.73 1.49 -7.47
N SER A 333 -4.08 2.58 -7.02
CA SER A 333 -4.72 3.90 -6.94
C SER A 333 -5.13 4.48 -8.30
N GLY A 334 -4.53 4.02 -9.42
CA GLY A 334 -4.90 4.46 -10.76
C GLY A 334 -6.36 4.17 -11.11
N GLU A 335 -6.93 3.09 -10.60
CA GLU A 335 -8.34 2.75 -10.76
C GLU A 335 -9.25 3.83 -10.16
N LEU A 336 -8.98 4.27 -8.95
CA LEU A 336 -9.77 5.33 -8.31
C LEU A 336 -9.62 6.67 -9.03
N LEU A 337 -8.40 7.05 -9.39
CA LEU A 337 -8.11 8.35 -9.97
C LEU A 337 -8.64 8.54 -11.40
N SER A 338 -9.04 7.45 -12.07
CA SER A 338 -9.58 7.47 -13.45
C SER A 338 -11.03 6.94 -13.58
N ARG A 339 -11.78 6.85 -12.48
CA ARG A 339 -13.14 6.24 -12.48
C ARG A 339 -14.16 6.93 -13.36
N ASN A 340 -14.30 8.25 -13.21
CA ASN A 340 -15.37 9.01 -13.88
C ASN A 340 -14.81 9.80 -15.07
N GLU A 341 -13.67 10.42 -14.85
CA GLU A 341 -12.96 11.26 -15.78
C GLU A 341 -11.49 10.89 -15.80
N SER A 342 -10.78 11.17 -16.87
CA SER A 342 -9.34 10.96 -16.92
C SER A 342 -8.61 11.85 -15.90
N GLY A 343 -8.34 11.32 -14.72
CA GLY A 343 -7.64 12.01 -13.62
C GLY A 343 -6.17 11.63 -13.51
N CYS A 344 -5.72 10.61 -14.24
CA CYS A 344 -4.32 10.20 -14.28
C CYS A 344 -3.98 9.49 -15.60
N TRP A 345 -2.69 9.44 -15.94
CA TRP A 345 -2.19 8.56 -16.98
C TRP A 345 -1.77 7.23 -16.37
N VAL A 346 -2.38 6.14 -16.81
CA VAL A 346 -1.98 4.78 -16.48
C VAL A 346 -1.07 4.26 -17.58
N ILE A 347 0.15 3.88 -17.23
CA ILE A 347 1.19 3.44 -18.15
C ILE A 347 1.68 2.03 -17.78
N PRO A 348 2.29 1.27 -18.73
CA PRO A 348 2.92 -0.01 -18.40
C PRO A 348 4.07 0.14 -17.40
N ILE A 349 4.32 -0.91 -16.61
CA ILE A 349 5.54 -0.99 -15.80
C ILE A 349 6.77 -1.13 -16.71
N ARG A 350 7.95 -0.77 -16.17
CA ARG A 350 9.25 -0.92 -16.88
C ARG A 350 9.36 -0.15 -18.21
N ASP A 351 8.56 0.89 -18.39
CA ASP A 351 8.53 1.69 -19.61
C ASP A 351 8.94 3.15 -19.34
N ALA A 352 10.26 3.38 -19.33
CA ALA A 352 10.82 4.72 -19.16
C ALA A 352 10.42 5.66 -20.32
N LYS A 353 10.20 5.13 -21.53
CA LYS A 353 9.77 5.94 -22.66
C LYS A 353 8.33 6.42 -22.48
N ALA A 354 7.42 5.57 -22.04
CA ALA A 354 6.04 5.97 -21.74
C ALA A 354 6.00 7.05 -20.66
N ILE A 355 6.85 6.95 -19.61
CA ILE A 355 6.99 7.99 -18.59
C ILE A 355 7.44 9.32 -19.24
N ALA A 356 8.50 9.28 -20.04
CA ALA A 356 9.05 10.46 -20.70
C ALA A 356 8.02 11.13 -21.62
N ASP A 357 7.33 10.34 -22.47
CA ASP A 357 6.33 10.85 -23.40
C ASP A 357 5.16 11.56 -22.67
N LYS A 358 4.72 11.01 -21.52
CA LYS A 358 3.65 11.64 -20.72
C LYS A 358 4.12 12.90 -19.99
N ILE A 359 5.36 12.93 -19.51
CA ILE A 359 5.95 14.14 -18.90
C ILE A 359 6.09 15.24 -19.97
N GLU A 360 6.60 14.92 -21.15
CA GLU A 360 6.77 15.89 -22.25
C GLU A 360 5.42 16.41 -22.74
N TRP A 361 4.44 15.52 -22.87
CA TRP A 361 3.06 15.93 -23.21
C TRP A 361 2.51 16.90 -22.15
N ALA A 362 2.63 16.56 -20.86
CA ALA A 362 2.15 17.38 -19.76
C ALA A 362 2.82 18.76 -19.73
N TYR A 363 4.11 18.83 -20.01
CA TYR A 363 4.87 20.07 -20.12
C TYR A 363 4.34 20.97 -21.24
N ASN A 364 4.02 20.40 -22.40
CA ASN A 364 3.55 21.14 -23.56
C ASN A 364 2.05 21.50 -23.50
N HIS A 365 1.25 20.81 -22.63
CA HIS A 365 -0.20 20.97 -22.50
C HIS A 365 -0.59 21.26 -21.05
N ARG A 366 -0.09 22.35 -20.49
CA ARG A 366 -0.17 22.64 -19.05
C ARG A 366 -1.60 22.82 -18.53
N GLU A 367 -2.51 23.43 -19.32
CA GLU A 367 -3.91 23.61 -18.89
C GLU A 367 -4.68 22.30 -18.87
N GLU A 368 -4.52 21.46 -19.89
CA GLU A 368 -5.12 20.12 -19.94
C GLU A 368 -4.56 19.24 -18.80
N THR A 369 -3.26 19.37 -18.51
CA THR A 369 -2.60 18.70 -17.39
C THR A 369 -3.19 19.12 -16.05
N ARG A 370 -3.44 20.41 -15.85
CA ARG A 370 -4.13 20.92 -14.67
C ARG A 370 -5.59 20.42 -14.56
N GLN A 371 -6.28 20.35 -15.71
CA GLN A 371 -7.63 19.80 -15.72
C GLN A 371 -7.64 18.35 -15.26
N MET A 372 -6.66 17.53 -15.68
CA MET A 372 -6.52 16.16 -15.17
C MET A 372 -6.31 16.10 -13.66
N GLY A 373 -5.53 17.03 -13.09
CA GLY A 373 -5.38 17.14 -11.64
C GLY A 373 -6.71 17.43 -10.94
N ARG A 374 -7.53 18.34 -11.50
CA ARG A 374 -8.88 18.61 -10.98
C ARG A 374 -9.79 17.39 -11.07
N ASN A 375 -9.73 16.65 -12.17
CA ASN A 375 -10.48 15.41 -12.36
C ASN A 375 -10.06 14.34 -11.33
N ALA A 376 -8.75 14.17 -11.09
CA ALA A 376 -8.24 13.26 -10.06
C ALA A 376 -8.78 13.61 -8.66
N LYS A 377 -8.76 14.92 -8.32
CA LYS A 377 -9.35 15.40 -7.08
C LYS A 377 -10.85 15.12 -6.99
N HIS A 378 -11.60 15.40 -8.04
CA HIS A 378 -13.05 15.12 -8.09
C HIS A 378 -13.34 13.64 -7.87
N ASN A 379 -12.61 12.74 -8.56
CA ASN A 379 -12.74 11.29 -8.38
C ASN A 379 -12.43 10.85 -6.94
N LEU A 380 -11.41 11.46 -6.31
CA LEU A 380 -11.07 11.19 -4.92
C LEU A 380 -12.10 11.71 -3.93
N ASP A 381 -12.62 12.92 -4.14
CA ASP A 381 -13.57 13.57 -3.23
C ASP A 381 -14.95 12.88 -3.27
N THR A 382 -15.40 12.44 -4.44
CA THR A 382 -16.68 11.73 -4.62
C THR A 382 -16.62 10.27 -4.18
N TYR A 383 -15.44 9.72 -3.94
CA TYR A 383 -15.29 8.33 -3.48
C TYR A 383 -15.72 8.17 -2.02
N SER A 384 -16.62 7.22 -1.76
CA SER A 384 -17.05 6.85 -0.42
C SER A 384 -16.32 5.61 0.10
N MET A 385 -15.41 5.81 1.06
CA MET A 385 -14.77 4.72 1.79
C MET A 385 -15.80 3.94 2.65
N GLU A 386 -16.80 4.63 3.19
CA GLU A 386 -17.87 4.02 3.99
C GLU A 386 -18.67 3.02 3.17
N SER A 387 -19.04 3.38 1.94
CA SER A 387 -19.76 2.47 1.03
C SER A 387 -18.96 1.21 0.75
N PHE A 388 -17.64 1.31 0.57
CA PHE A 388 -16.75 0.17 0.38
C PHE A 388 -16.73 -0.74 1.62
N ILE A 389 -16.64 -0.17 2.82
CA ILE A 389 -16.65 -0.95 4.07
C ILE A 389 -18.00 -1.63 4.28
N THR A 390 -19.09 -0.95 3.93
CA THR A 390 -20.45 -1.49 3.96
C THR A 390 -20.59 -2.69 3.01
N GLU A 391 -20.08 -2.59 1.80
CA GLU A 391 -20.07 -3.71 0.84
C GLU A 391 -19.33 -4.94 1.37
N ILE A 392 -18.20 -4.73 2.05
CA ILE A 392 -17.47 -5.83 2.71
C ILE A 392 -18.31 -6.44 3.84
N ALA A 393 -18.95 -5.61 4.66
CA ALA A 393 -19.79 -6.08 5.77
C ALA A 393 -21.01 -6.88 5.25
N ASP A 394 -21.67 -6.42 4.18
CA ASP A 394 -22.77 -7.11 3.50
C ASP A 394 -22.31 -8.46 2.93
N TYR A 395 -21.14 -8.51 2.32
CA TYR A 395 -20.57 -9.76 1.84
C TYR A 395 -20.33 -10.74 3.00
N LEU A 396 -19.73 -10.29 4.08
CA LEU A 396 -19.47 -11.12 5.25
C LEU A 396 -20.76 -11.61 5.92
N GLU A 397 -21.82 -10.82 5.92
CA GLU A 397 -23.12 -11.18 6.47
C GLU A 397 -23.84 -12.21 5.63
N HIS A 398 -23.87 -12.05 4.31
CA HIS A 398 -24.79 -12.80 3.44
C HIS A 398 -24.12 -13.85 2.54
N LYS A 399 -22.83 -13.67 2.17
CA LYS A 399 -22.19 -14.47 1.11
C LYS A 399 -20.92 -15.21 1.53
N ALA A 400 -20.35 -14.89 2.68
CA ALA A 400 -19.11 -15.50 3.18
C ALA A 400 -19.36 -16.87 3.84
#